data_190c10c75e69e7f7c66ccd8e0fe8e747
#
_entry.id   190c10c75e69e7f7c66ccd8e0fe8e747
#
_cell.length_a   1.000
_cell.length_b   1.000
_cell.length_c   1.000
_cell.angle_alpha   90.00
_cell.angle_beta   90.00
_cell.angle_gamma   90.00
#
_symmetry.space_group_name_H-M   'P 1'
#
loop_
_entity.id
_entity.type
_entity.pdbx_description
1 polymer ?
#
loop_
_entity_poly.entity_id
_entity_poly.type
_entity_poly.pdbx_seq_one_letter_code
_entity_poly.pdbx_strand_id
1 'polypeptide(L)'
;MTTEDLLGKLLQVVMGLAVFAAVVGLLIFFIDKAPKRGRDYWQLAGFLAPALIFVTIGLIYPAIRTSLLAFQDSSGDWTLDNFIWTFTQPTAIRTLINTVIWVLFVPTISTIIGLAYAVFIDKSRGEKYYKVILFMPIAISFVGAGIIWRFVYEYKSPGRDQIGLLNGIVVAFGGEPVQWLQTDPLNTFLLIIVMIWIQTGFAMVLLSAAIKGVPTEQLEAAELDGTNAWQRFINVTVPGIRGSLVVVLTTISIATLKVFDIVRTMTAGNFNTSVIANEMYTQAFRASEVGRGSALALILFLLVLPIVVYNVNVLRKQREIR
;
A
#
# COMPACT_ATOMS: atom_id res chain seq x y z
N MET A 1 19.02 8.86 31.39
CA MET A 1 17.58 8.98 31.71
C MET A 1 17.53 9.20 33.21
N THR A 2 17.17 10.41 33.62
CA THR A 2 17.12 10.77 35.03
C THR A 2 15.88 10.15 35.69
N THR A 3 15.92 9.94 37.02
CA THR A 3 14.75 9.43 37.78
C THR A 3 13.53 10.31 37.62
N GLU A 4 13.71 11.63 37.42
CA GLU A 4 12.65 12.59 37.13
C GLU A 4 12.00 12.37 35.77
N ASP A 5 12.78 12.05 34.72
CA ASP A 5 12.25 11.72 33.38
C ASP A 5 11.40 10.44 33.41
N LEU A 6 11.81 9.45 34.23
CA LEU A 6 11.09 8.19 34.39
C LEU A 6 9.74 8.41 35.13
N LEU A 7 9.78 9.22 36.20
CA LEU A 7 8.60 9.57 36.96
C LEU A 7 7.59 10.37 36.14
N GLY A 8 8.06 11.32 35.33
CA GLY A 8 7.23 12.10 34.41
C GLY A 8 6.53 11.22 33.37
N LYS A 9 7.25 10.25 32.77
CA LYS A 9 6.67 9.29 31.82
C LYS A 9 5.67 8.35 32.47
N LEU A 10 5.96 7.85 33.68
CA LEU A 10 5.01 7.03 34.45
C LEU A 10 3.73 7.82 34.78
N LEU A 11 3.87 9.07 35.17
CA LEU A 11 2.72 9.94 35.45
C LEU A 11 1.87 10.16 34.20
N GLN A 12 2.46 10.37 33.04
CA GLN A 12 1.76 10.49 31.77
C GLN A 12 0.98 9.21 31.42
N VAL A 13 1.58 8.03 31.61
CA VAL A 13 0.90 6.74 31.39
C VAL A 13 -0.30 6.58 32.36
N VAL A 14 -0.09 6.87 33.66
CA VAL A 14 -1.15 6.77 34.67
C VAL A 14 -2.29 7.75 34.35
N MET A 15 -1.96 9.00 33.98
CA MET A 15 -2.98 9.98 33.57
C MET A 15 -3.74 9.50 32.30
N GLY A 16 -3.04 8.96 31.32
CA GLY A 16 -3.67 8.40 30.12
C GLY A 16 -4.64 7.27 30.44
N LEU A 17 -4.25 6.34 31.31
CA LEU A 17 -5.11 5.26 31.78
C LEU A 17 -6.29 5.76 32.58
N ALA A 18 -6.11 6.77 33.47
CA ALA A 18 -7.18 7.38 34.25
C ALA A 18 -8.21 8.10 33.36
N VAL A 19 -7.75 8.85 32.35
CA VAL A 19 -8.63 9.49 31.35
C VAL A 19 -9.39 8.44 30.55
N PHE A 20 -8.72 7.37 30.10
CA PHE A 20 -9.38 6.27 29.40
C PHE A 20 -10.46 5.61 30.27
N ALA A 21 -10.13 5.27 31.53
CA ALA A 21 -11.09 4.66 32.48
C ALA A 21 -12.27 5.61 32.74
N ALA A 22 -12.02 6.92 32.88
CA ALA A 22 -13.06 7.92 33.09
C ALA A 22 -14.00 8.01 31.89
N VAL A 23 -13.45 8.03 30.64
CA VAL A 23 -14.23 8.06 29.39
C VAL A 23 -15.10 6.80 29.27
N VAL A 24 -14.51 5.61 29.48
CA VAL A 24 -15.23 4.34 29.44
C VAL A 24 -16.32 4.29 30.55
N GLY A 25 -16.00 4.71 31.76
CA GLY A 25 -16.94 4.76 32.86
C GLY A 25 -18.12 5.69 32.59
N LEU A 26 -17.87 6.88 32.04
CA LEU A 26 -18.91 7.83 31.63
C LEU A 26 -19.81 7.24 30.54
N LEU A 27 -19.21 6.58 29.53
CA LEU A 27 -19.97 5.94 28.46
C LEU A 27 -20.90 4.85 28.99
N ILE A 28 -20.39 3.95 29.83
CA ILE A 28 -21.18 2.90 30.47
C ILE A 28 -22.32 3.52 31.32
N PHE A 29 -22.01 4.55 32.09
CA PHE A 29 -23.00 5.24 32.92
C PHE A 29 -24.13 5.86 32.07
N PHE A 30 -23.82 6.53 30.96
CA PHE A 30 -24.84 7.08 30.06
C PHE A 30 -25.66 6.00 29.36
N ILE A 31 -25.01 4.89 28.97
CA ILE A 31 -25.67 3.75 28.31
C ILE A 31 -26.66 3.06 29.30
N ASP A 32 -26.28 2.89 30.55
CA ASP A 32 -27.15 2.27 31.57
C ASP A 32 -28.37 3.14 31.94
N LYS A 33 -28.21 4.46 31.87
CA LYS A 33 -29.31 5.41 32.13
C LYS A 33 -30.17 5.69 30.85
N ALA A 34 -29.89 5.05 29.74
CA ALA A 34 -30.66 5.24 28.52
C ALA A 34 -32.12 4.86 28.70
N PRO A 35 -33.08 5.64 28.13
CA PRO A 35 -34.51 5.37 28.22
C PRO A 35 -34.84 3.97 27.69
N LYS A 36 -35.75 3.24 28.38
CA LYS A 36 -36.16 1.87 28.00
C LYS A 36 -36.69 1.79 26.57
N ARG A 37 -37.32 2.86 26.06
CA ARG A 37 -37.83 2.97 24.71
C ARG A 37 -36.69 3.39 23.78
N GLY A 38 -36.25 2.47 22.93
CA GLY A 38 -35.09 2.67 22.00
C GLY A 38 -33.71 2.43 22.65
N ARG A 39 -33.62 1.69 23.73
CA ARG A 39 -32.40 1.39 24.49
C ARG A 39 -31.29 0.85 23.56
N ASP A 40 -31.64 -0.01 22.61
CA ASP A 40 -30.70 -0.59 21.67
C ASP A 40 -30.03 0.47 20.78
N TYR A 41 -30.78 1.48 20.33
CA TYR A 41 -30.22 2.58 19.56
C TYR A 41 -29.30 3.48 20.40
N TRP A 42 -29.66 3.75 21.66
CA TRP A 42 -28.82 4.53 22.57
C TRP A 42 -27.54 3.80 22.95
N GLN A 43 -27.62 2.48 23.14
CA GLN A 43 -26.46 1.63 23.39
C GLN A 43 -25.56 1.60 22.16
N LEU A 44 -26.11 1.36 20.97
CA LEU A 44 -25.37 1.38 19.71
C LEU A 44 -24.68 2.73 19.49
N ALA A 45 -25.41 3.83 19.67
CA ALA A 45 -24.86 5.18 19.54
C ALA A 45 -23.74 5.43 20.56
N GLY A 46 -23.93 5.05 21.82
CA GLY A 46 -22.92 5.21 22.86
C GLY A 46 -21.63 4.42 22.60
N PHE A 47 -21.74 3.18 22.10
CA PHE A 47 -20.57 2.37 21.75
C PHE A 47 -19.86 2.88 20.47
N LEU A 48 -20.61 3.39 19.49
CA LEU A 48 -20.03 3.91 18.26
C LEU A 48 -19.53 5.35 18.38
N ALA A 49 -20.11 6.16 19.27
CA ALA A 49 -19.79 7.58 19.37
C ALA A 49 -18.30 7.90 19.53
N PRO A 50 -17.52 7.26 20.42
CA PRO A 50 -16.09 7.54 20.53
C PRO A 50 -15.34 7.28 19.21
N ALA A 51 -15.60 6.14 18.57
CA ALA A 51 -14.97 5.79 17.30
C ALA A 51 -15.36 6.78 16.20
N LEU A 52 -16.64 7.16 16.10
CA LEU A 52 -17.13 8.13 15.13
C LEU A 52 -16.56 9.53 15.38
N ILE A 53 -16.44 9.96 16.63
CA ILE A 53 -15.81 11.24 16.99
C ILE A 53 -14.35 11.26 16.54
N PHE A 54 -13.56 10.22 16.87
CA PHE A 54 -12.16 10.13 16.42
C PHE A 54 -12.03 10.08 14.91
N VAL A 55 -12.88 9.33 14.21
CA VAL A 55 -12.89 9.29 12.74
C VAL A 55 -13.27 10.68 12.17
N THR A 56 -14.24 11.35 12.76
CA THR A 56 -14.67 12.67 12.27
C THR A 56 -13.59 13.72 12.46
N ILE A 57 -12.99 13.79 13.65
CA ILE A 57 -11.96 14.81 13.96
C ILE A 57 -10.63 14.44 13.30
N GLY A 58 -10.23 13.16 13.32
CA GLY A 58 -8.92 12.72 12.87
C GLY A 58 -8.83 12.41 11.37
N LEU A 59 -9.94 12.13 10.69
CA LEU A 59 -9.94 11.75 9.27
C LEU A 59 -10.86 12.63 8.43
N ILE A 60 -12.15 12.76 8.80
CA ILE A 60 -13.13 13.48 7.94
C ILE A 60 -12.82 14.96 7.89
N TYR A 61 -12.60 15.60 9.04
CA TYR A 61 -12.29 17.04 9.10
C TYR A 61 -11.00 17.39 8.34
N PRO A 62 -9.85 16.72 8.56
CA PRO A 62 -8.64 16.96 7.77
C PRO A 62 -8.82 16.68 6.27
N ALA A 63 -9.58 15.65 5.90
CA ALA A 63 -9.84 15.34 4.49
C ALA A 63 -10.64 16.47 3.80
N ILE A 64 -11.70 16.97 4.46
CA ILE A 64 -12.48 18.12 3.94
C ILE A 64 -11.58 19.35 3.85
N ARG A 65 -10.81 19.65 4.90
CA ARG A 65 -9.91 20.81 4.92
C ARG A 65 -8.87 20.74 3.79
N THR A 66 -8.22 19.60 3.62
CA THR A 66 -7.27 19.37 2.51
C THR A 66 -7.95 19.53 1.16
N SER A 67 -9.18 19.03 1.01
CA SER A 67 -9.94 19.20 -0.23
C SER A 67 -10.26 20.66 -0.54
N LEU A 68 -10.56 21.47 0.47
CA LEU A 68 -10.79 22.91 0.30
C LEU A 68 -9.49 23.66 -0.03
N LEU A 69 -8.39 23.34 0.67
CA LEU A 69 -7.07 23.93 0.41
C LEU A 69 -6.54 23.63 -1.00
N ALA A 70 -6.98 22.55 -1.64
CA ALA A 70 -6.64 22.27 -3.04
C ALA A 70 -7.12 23.35 -4.02
N PHE A 71 -8.17 24.09 -3.65
CA PHE A 71 -8.76 25.19 -4.42
C PHE A 71 -8.39 26.59 -3.89
N GLN A 72 -7.40 26.67 -3.02
CA GLN A 72 -6.93 27.95 -2.45
C GLN A 72 -5.47 28.19 -2.78
N ASP A 73 -5.12 29.47 -3.01
CA ASP A 73 -3.74 29.91 -3.11
C ASP A 73 -3.12 30.18 -1.73
N SER A 74 -1.89 30.70 -1.70
CA SER A 74 -1.19 31.06 -0.46
C SER A 74 -1.83 32.23 0.31
N SER A 75 -2.66 33.04 -0.36
CA SER A 75 -3.41 34.17 0.23
C SER A 75 -4.76 33.73 0.80
N GLY A 76 -5.21 32.52 0.47
CA GLY A 76 -6.51 31.96 0.85
C GLY A 76 -7.62 32.25 -0.18
N ASP A 77 -7.29 32.86 -1.32
CA ASP A 77 -8.24 33.12 -2.40
C ASP A 77 -8.49 31.86 -3.22
N TRP A 78 -9.72 31.77 -3.75
CA TRP A 78 -10.12 30.61 -4.54
C TRP A 78 -9.46 30.60 -5.92
N THR A 79 -8.78 29.52 -6.27
CA THR A 79 -8.06 29.36 -7.53
C THR A 79 -8.09 27.92 -8.04
N LEU A 80 -7.86 27.73 -9.34
CA LEU A 80 -7.59 26.44 -9.97
C LEU A 80 -6.09 26.27 -10.32
N ASP A 81 -5.23 27.23 -9.99
CA ASP A 81 -3.81 27.21 -10.37
C ASP A 81 -3.05 26.02 -9.85
N ASN A 82 -3.43 25.47 -8.69
CA ASN A 82 -2.85 24.26 -8.14
C ASN A 82 -3.07 23.03 -9.07
N PHE A 83 -4.24 22.94 -9.67
CA PHE A 83 -4.54 21.89 -10.65
C PHE A 83 -3.89 22.19 -12.01
N ILE A 84 -3.92 23.44 -12.47
CA ILE A 84 -3.22 23.85 -13.69
C ILE A 84 -1.74 23.51 -13.55
N TRP A 85 -1.10 23.86 -12.44
CA TRP A 85 0.28 23.47 -12.14
C TRP A 85 0.49 21.97 -12.23
N THR A 86 -0.40 21.17 -11.66
CA THR A 86 -0.29 19.69 -11.64
C THR A 86 -0.29 19.09 -13.05
N PHE A 87 -1.06 19.66 -13.98
CA PHE A 87 -1.21 19.12 -15.34
C PHE A 87 -0.36 19.85 -16.40
N THR A 88 0.34 20.94 -16.05
CA THR A 88 1.16 21.69 -16.98
C THR A 88 2.66 21.67 -16.64
N GLN A 89 3.01 21.57 -15.35
CA GLN A 89 4.41 21.58 -14.95
C GLN A 89 5.08 20.24 -15.28
N PRO A 90 6.23 20.21 -15.98
CA PRO A 90 6.90 18.99 -16.40
C PRO A 90 7.20 18.02 -15.26
N THR A 91 7.63 18.51 -14.10
CA THR A 91 7.92 17.68 -12.92
C THR A 91 6.66 17.03 -12.35
N ALA A 92 5.54 17.76 -12.31
CA ALA A 92 4.27 17.24 -11.84
C ALA A 92 3.70 16.20 -12.83
N ILE A 93 3.75 16.48 -14.14
CA ILE A 93 3.34 15.52 -15.20
C ILE A 93 4.17 14.23 -15.08
N ARG A 94 5.49 14.34 -14.90
CA ARG A 94 6.36 13.16 -14.72
C ARG A 94 5.95 12.35 -13.51
N THR A 95 5.58 13.00 -12.42
CA THR A 95 5.06 12.36 -11.19
C THR A 95 3.77 11.59 -11.44
N LEU A 96 2.84 12.16 -12.23
CA LEU A 96 1.61 11.48 -12.64
C LEU A 96 1.92 10.23 -13.48
N ILE A 97 2.78 10.37 -14.48
CA ILE A 97 3.21 9.28 -15.37
C ILE A 97 3.85 8.15 -14.54
N ASN A 98 4.78 8.48 -13.66
CA ASN A 98 5.41 7.49 -12.79
C ASN A 98 4.37 6.74 -11.95
N THR A 99 3.40 7.45 -11.36
CA THR A 99 2.36 6.82 -10.56
C THR A 99 1.52 5.85 -11.40
N VAL A 100 1.19 6.20 -12.64
CA VAL A 100 0.51 5.29 -13.57
C VAL A 100 1.38 4.05 -13.88
N ILE A 101 2.67 4.24 -14.14
CA ILE A 101 3.63 3.14 -14.36
C ILE A 101 3.64 2.20 -13.14
N TRP A 102 3.76 2.75 -11.93
CA TRP A 102 3.74 1.97 -10.70
C TRP A 102 2.45 1.15 -10.56
N VAL A 103 1.29 1.77 -10.76
CA VAL A 103 -0.04 1.13 -10.62
C VAL A 103 -0.27 0.08 -11.71
N LEU A 104 0.33 0.23 -12.88
CA LEU A 104 0.26 -0.77 -13.95
C LEU A 104 1.16 -1.98 -13.65
N PHE A 105 2.42 -1.74 -13.29
CA PHE A 105 3.43 -2.80 -13.20
C PHE A 105 3.38 -3.54 -11.87
N VAL A 106 3.29 -2.85 -10.72
CA VAL A 106 3.38 -3.52 -9.41
C VAL A 106 2.25 -4.52 -9.19
N PRO A 107 0.95 -4.16 -9.28
CA PRO A 107 -0.13 -5.10 -9.04
C PRO A 107 -0.11 -6.26 -10.04
N THR A 108 0.11 -5.95 -11.29
CA THR A 108 0.07 -6.95 -12.38
C THR A 108 1.18 -7.98 -12.22
N ILE A 109 2.43 -7.52 -12.10
CA ILE A 109 3.59 -8.41 -12.02
C ILE A 109 3.59 -9.19 -10.69
N SER A 110 3.29 -8.52 -9.56
CA SER A 110 3.20 -9.21 -8.27
C SER A 110 2.13 -10.29 -8.26
N THR A 111 0.98 -10.04 -8.89
CA THR A 111 -0.10 -11.03 -8.98
C THR A 111 0.28 -12.19 -9.88
N ILE A 112 0.89 -11.93 -11.04
CA ILE A 112 1.35 -12.99 -11.97
C ILE A 112 2.41 -13.87 -11.30
N ILE A 113 3.44 -13.28 -10.70
CA ILE A 113 4.51 -14.03 -10.04
C ILE A 113 3.95 -14.76 -8.81
N GLY A 114 3.09 -14.09 -8.01
CA GLY A 114 2.44 -14.69 -6.85
C GLY A 114 1.55 -15.87 -7.22
N LEU A 115 0.79 -15.77 -8.32
CA LEU A 115 -0.02 -16.87 -8.85
C LEU A 115 0.85 -18.03 -9.33
N ALA A 116 1.93 -17.74 -10.07
CA ALA A 116 2.87 -18.76 -10.51
C ALA A 116 3.46 -19.51 -9.29
N TYR A 117 3.93 -18.80 -8.27
CA TYR A 117 4.41 -19.44 -7.05
C TYR A 117 3.32 -20.21 -6.33
N ALA A 118 2.09 -19.72 -6.24
CA ALA A 118 0.98 -20.42 -5.64
C ALA A 118 0.73 -21.77 -6.29
N VAL A 119 0.75 -21.83 -7.63
CA VAL A 119 0.53 -23.07 -8.41
C VAL A 119 1.70 -24.06 -8.24
N PHE A 120 2.95 -23.57 -8.33
CA PHE A 120 4.13 -24.45 -8.28
C PHE A 120 4.42 -24.97 -6.88
N ILE A 121 4.24 -24.14 -5.85
CA ILE A 121 4.59 -24.48 -4.48
C ILE A 121 3.55 -25.41 -3.85
N ASP A 122 2.28 -25.28 -4.21
CA ASP A 122 1.17 -26.01 -3.60
C ASP A 122 1.28 -27.54 -3.75
N LYS A 123 2.03 -28.00 -4.77
CA LYS A 123 2.32 -29.42 -5.03
C LYS A 123 3.70 -29.88 -4.54
N SER A 124 4.48 -28.97 -3.93
CA SER A 124 5.85 -29.24 -3.49
C SER A 124 5.91 -29.88 -2.10
N ARG A 125 6.81 -30.86 -1.91
CA ARG A 125 7.12 -31.42 -0.57
C ARG A 125 7.64 -30.37 0.42
N GLY A 126 8.17 -29.23 -0.06
CA GLY A 126 8.69 -28.11 0.72
C GLY A 126 7.74 -26.93 0.86
N GLU A 127 6.44 -27.04 0.56
CA GLU A 127 5.45 -25.96 0.52
C GLU A 127 5.56 -24.99 1.69
N LYS A 128 5.62 -25.48 2.92
CA LYS A 128 5.70 -24.67 4.13
C LYS A 128 6.93 -23.76 4.14
N TYR A 129 8.09 -24.29 3.77
CA TYR A 129 9.35 -23.55 3.79
C TYR A 129 9.39 -22.50 2.68
N TYR A 130 8.98 -22.83 1.46
CA TYR A 130 8.90 -21.88 0.35
C TYR A 130 7.94 -20.73 0.64
N LYS A 131 6.77 -21.04 1.20
CA LYS A 131 5.81 -20.00 1.61
C LYS A 131 6.40 -19.05 2.66
N VAL A 132 7.10 -19.56 3.66
CA VAL A 132 7.75 -18.71 4.68
C VAL A 132 8.79 -17.79 4.05
N ILE A 133 9.69 -18.33 3.22
CA ILE A 133 10.77 -17.56 2.59
C ILE A 133 10.20 -16.45 1.67
N LEU A 134 9.22 -16.78 0.83
CA LEU A 134 8.63 -15.83 -0.11
C LEU A 134 7.69 -14.81 0.56
N PHE A 135 7.12 -15.15 1.70
CA PHE A 135 6.27 -14.24 2.48
C PHE A 135 7.06 -13.35 3.43
N MET A 136 8.28 -13.75 3.80
CA MET A 136 9.11 -13.02 4.77
C MET A 136 9.32 -11.53 4.44
N PRO A 137 9.48 -11.09 3.17
CA PRO A 137 9.66 -9.69 2.85
C PRO A 137 8.54 -8.77 3.34
N ILE A 138 7.30 -9.25 3.47
CA ILE A 138 6.17 -8.44 3.94
C ILE A 138 6.30 -8.03 5.42
N ALA A 139 7.10 -8.77 6.20
CA ALA A 139 7.38 -8.42 7.59
C ALA A 139 8.33 -7.22 7.73
N ILE A 140 9.00 -6.83 6.64
CA ILE A 140 9.92 -5.70 6.60
C ILE A 140 9.10 -4.44 6.28
N SER A 141 9.32 -3.32 7.03
CA SER A 141 8.70 -2.05 6.67
C SER A 141 9.18 -1.57 5.30
N PHE A 142 8.36 -0.80 4.57
CA PHE A 142 8.75 -0.23 3.28
C PHE A 142 10.01 0.64 3.38
N VAL A 143 10.20 1.37 4.49
CA VAL A 143 11.41 2.12 4.77
C VAL A 143 12.62 1.18 4.91
N GLY A 144 12.48 0.11 5.70
CA GLY A 144 13.52 -0.90 5.87
C GLY A 144 13.91 -1.58 4.55
N ALA A 145 12.91 -1.96 3.75
CA ALA A 145 13.13 -2.50 2.41
C ALA A 145 13.87 -1.49 1.51
N GLY A 146 13.45 -0.22 1.52
CA GLY A 146 14.13 0.86 0.78
C GLY A 146 15.61 1.00 1.18
N ILE A 147 15.93 0.92 2.48
CA ILE A 147 17.32 0.97 2.97
C ILE A 147 18.11 -0.23 2.46
N ILE A 148 17.58 -1.47 2.60
CA ILE A 148 18.24 -2.70 2.13
C ILE A 148 18.56 -2.61 0.64
N TRP A 149 17.54 -2.26 -0.18
CA TRP A 149 17.71 -2.20 -1.63
C TRP A 149 18.59 -1.04 -2.07
N ARG A 150 18.65 0.07 -1.31
CA ARG A 150 19.61 1.15 -1.56
C ARG A 150 21.04 0.65 -1.45
N PHE A 151 21.36 -0.24 -0.49
CA PHE A 151 22.67 -0.89 -0.41
C PHE A 151 22.89 -1.87 -1.57
N VAL A 152 21.86 -2.60 -2.00
CA VAL A 152 21.97 -3.51 -3.17
C VAL A 152 22.34 -2.71 -4.44
N TYR A 153 21.78 -1.51 -4.60
CA TYR A 153 21.99 -0.61 -5.75
C TYR A 153 23.12 0.40 -5.55
N GLU A 154 23.86 0.31 -4.44
CA GLU A 154 24.92 1.30 -4.12
C GLU A 154 25.97 1.38 -5.23
N TYR A 155 26.36 2.63 -5.53
CA TYR A 155 27.37 2.95 -6.53
C TYR A 155 28.55 3.66 -5.87
N LYS A 156 29.75 3.25 -6.21
CA LYS A 156 31.00 3.97 -5.94
C LYS A 156 31.68 4.32 -7.26
N SER A 157 32.38 5.44 -7.27
CA SER A 157 33.12 5.89 -8.45
C SER A 157 34.10 4.83 -8.94
N PRO A 158 34.37 4.75 -10.26
CA PRO A 158 35.36 3.85 -10.83
C PRO A 158 36.71 3.95 -10.08
N GLY A 159 37.35 2.82 -9.85
CA GLY A 159 38.60 2.72 -9.09
C GLY A 159 38.44 2.60 -7.58
N ARG A 160 37.19 2.59 -7.06
CA ARG A 160 36.88 2.27 -5.65
C ARG A 160 36.20 0.91 -5.57
N ASP A 161 36.40 0.22 -4.45
CA ASP A 161 35.73 -1.07 -4.20
C ASP A 161 34.22 -0.86 -4.18
N GLN A 162 33.50 -1.62 -5.01
CA GLN A 162 32.04 -1.59 -5.07
C GLN A 162 31.46 -2.37 -3.90
N ILE A 163 30.72 -1.70 -3.03
CA ILE A 163 30.04 -2.33 -1.88
C ILE A 163 28.61 -2.76 -2.21
N GLY A 164 28.03 -2.19 -3.27
CA GLY A 164 26.69 -2.55 -3.75
C GLY A 164 26.69 -3.92 -4.44
N LEU A 165 25.72 -4.77 -4.08
CA LEU A 165 25.64 -6.14 -4.61
C LEU A 165 25.62 -6.17 -6.14
N LEU A 166 24.79 -5.33 -6.80
CA LEU A 166 24.70 -5.33 -8.26
C LEU A 166 25.99 -4.84 -8.92
N ASN A 167 26.58 -3.77 -8.42
CA ASN A 167 27.85 -3.27 -8.95
C ASN A 167 29.02 -4.22 -8.66
N GLY A 168 28.99 -4.89 -7.51
CA GLY A 168 29.96 -5.98 -7.23
C GLY A 168 29.89 -7.09 -8.28
N ILE A 169 28.68 -7.53 -8.67
CA ILE A 169 28.48 -8.52 -9.73
C ILE A 169 28.96 -7.98 -11.08
N VAL A 170 28.57 -6.77 -11.47
CA VAL A 170 28.96 -6.14 -12.73
C VAL A 170 30.48 -6.09 -12.89
N VAL A 171 31.18 -5.65 -11.84
CA VAL A 171 32.65 -5.54 -11.85
C VAL A 171 33.31 -6.93 -11.85
N ALA A 172 32.75 -7.91 -11.12
CA ALA A 172 33.26 -9.28 -11.15
C ALA A 172 33.21 -9.93 -12.55
N PHE A 173 32.26 -9.49 -13.41
CA PHE A 173 32.17 -9.88 -14.81
C PHE A 173 32.91 -8.95 -15.77
N GLY A 174 33.75 -8.02 -15.26
CA GLY A 174 34.56 -7.10 -16.06
C GLY A 174 33.81 -5.89 -16.62
N GLY A 175 32.60 -5.61 -16.12
CA GLY A 175 31.84 -4.42 -16.49
C GLY A 175 32.20 -3.19 -15.65
N GLU A 176 31.75 -2.02 -16.10
CA GLU A 176 31.89 -0.76 -15.36
C GLU A 176 30.73 -0.55 -14.35
N PRO A 177 30.99 0.05 -13.18
CA PRO A 177 29.94 0.35 -12.20
C PRO A 177 28.84 1.27 -12.77
N VAL A 178 27.59 0.94 -12.49
CA VAL A 178 26.41 1.66 -13.00
C VAL A 178 25.74 2.46 -11.89
N GLN A 179 25.32 3.68 -12.20
CA GLN A 179 24.55 4.54 -11.30
C GLN A 179 23.05 4.19 -11.32
N TRP A 180 22.71 3.01 -10.80
CA TRP A 180 21.38 2.41 -10.87
C TRP A 180 20.23 3.35 -10.50
N LEU A 181 20.38 4.10 -9.39
CA LEU A 181 19.33 4.97 -8.85
C LEU A 181 19.29 6.36 -9.48
N GLN A 182 20.28 6.71 -10.31
CA GLN A 182 20.38 8.03 -10.95
C GLN A 182 20.05 7.99 -12.45
N THR A 183 19.94 6.82 -13.05
CA THR A 183 19.72 6.63 -14.48
C THR A 183 18.22 6.53 -14.78
N ASP A 184 17.62 7.60 -15.29
CA ASP A 184 16.23 7.63 -15.79
C ASP A 184 16.13 6.93 -17.14
N PRO A 185 15.12 6.08 -17.41
CA PRO A 185 13.99 5.67 -16.55
C PRO A 185 14.25 4.40 -15.73
N LEU A 186 15.46 3.81 -15.82
CA LEU A 186 15.82 2.55 -15.17
C LEU A 186 15.56 2.58 -13.66
N ASN A 187 15.91 3.70 -13.02
CA ASN A 187 15.74 3.90 -11.59
C ASN A 187 14.28 3.68 -11.12
N THR A 188 13.29 4.19 -11.86
CA THR A 188 11.88 3.99 -11.53
C THR A 188 11.50 2.50 -11.53
N PHE A 189 11.96 1.73 -12.52
CA PHE A 189 11.71 0.29 -12.56
C PHE A 189 12.43 -0.48 -11.45
N LEU A 190 13.62 -0.04 -11.06
CA LEU A 190 14.35 -0.64 -9.94
C LEU A 190 13.63 -0.42 -8.60
N LEU A 191 13.02 0.74 -8.40
CA LEU A 191 12.17 0.99 -7.22
C LEU A 191 10.90 0.13 -7.26
N ILE A 192 10.29 -0.03 -8.44
CA ILE A 192 9.13 -0.91 -8.68
C ILE A 192 9.45 -2.36 -8.30
N ILE A 193 10.64 -2.86 -8.64
CA ILE A 193 11.10 -4.21 -8.29
C ILE A 193 11.06 -4.42 -6.77
N VAL A 194 11.44 -3.43 -5.98
CA VAL A 194 11.39 -3.52 -4.51
C VAL A 194 9.96 -3.76 -4.03
N MET A 195 9.00 -3.01 -4.57
CA MET A 195 7.59 -3.16 -4.20
C MET A 195 7.03 -4.51 -4.68
N ILE A 196 7.38 -4.95 -5.89
CA ILE A 196 7.00 -6.26 -6.44
C ILE A 196 7.51 -7.38 -5.52
N TRP A 197 8.77 -7.31 -5.09
CA TRP A 197 9.38 -8.29 -4.19
C TRP A 197 8.57 -8.45 -2.90
N ILE A 198 8.13 -7.34 -2.29
CA ILE A 198 7.31 -7.37 -1.08
C ILE A 198 5.91 -7.93 -1.37
N GLN A 199 5.25 -7.44 -2.43
CA GLN A 199 3.85 -7.74 -2.71
C GLN A 199 3.63 -9.13 -3.31
N THR A 200 4.65 -9.73 -3.91
CA THR A 200 4.57 -11.08 -4.48
C THR A 200 4.25 -12.13 -3.42
N GLY A 201 4.85 -12.02 -2.21
CA GLY A 201 4.56 -12.93 -1.11
C GLY A 201 3.10 -12.84 -0.64
N PHE A 202 2.55 -11.63 -0.55
CA PHE A 202 1.14 -11.40 -0.24
C PHE A 202 0.22 -12.04 -1.28
N ALA A 203 0.49 -11.77 -2.57
CA ALA A 203 -0.29 -12.35 -3.66
C ALA A 203 -0.25 -13.89 -3.64
N MET A 204 0.94 -14.47 -3.47
CA MET A 204 1.14 -15.92 -3.39
C MET A 204 0.30 -16.57 -2.29
N VAL A 205 0.34 -16.03 -1.06
CA VAL A 205 -0.38 -16.63 0.08
C VAL A 205 -1.89 -16.60 -0.14
N LEU A 206 -2.43 -15.45 -0.57
CA LEU A 206 -3.88 -15.33 -0.82
C LEU A 206 -4.34 -16.22 -1.98
N LEU A 207 -3.56 -16.25 -3.07
CA LEU A 207 -3.92 -17.05 -4.23
C LEU A 207 -3.74 -18.56 -4.00
N SER A 208 -2.73 -18.97 -3.21
CA SER A 208 -2.60 -20.37 -2.78
C SER A 208 -3.80 -20.82 -1.94
N ALA A 209 -4.27 -19.99 -1.00
CA ALA A 209 -5.47 -20.29 -0.23
C ALA A 209 -6.72 -20.39 -1.14
N ALA A 210 -6.83 -19.49 -2.12
CA ALA A 210 -7.94 -19.49 -3.08
C ALA A 210 -7.92 -20.73 -3.98
N ILE A 211 -6.75 -21.16 -4.48
CA ILE A 211 -6.60 -22.37 -5.30
C ILE A 211 -7.03 -23.62 -4.51
N LYS A 212 -6.63 -23.73 -3.24
CA LYS A 212 -7.05 -24.82 -2.34
C LYS A 212 -8.56 -24.82 -2.04
N GLY A 213 -9.21 -23.69 -2.21
CA GLY A 213 -10.66 -23.55 -2.06
C GLY A 213 -11.48 -23.96 -3.30
N VAL A 214 -10.83 -24.28 -4.42
CA VAL A 214 -11.55 -24.83 -5.61
C VAL A 214 -11.98 -26.25 -5.32
N PRO A 215 -13.27 -26.59 -5.49
CA PRO A 215 -13.76 -27.95 -5.23
C PRO A 215 -13.01 -29.01 -6.06
N THR A 216 -12.56 -30.07 -5.39
CA THR A 216 -11.81 -31.17 -6.04
C THR A 216 -12.63 -31.87 -7.09
N GLU A 217 -13.96 -31.98 -6.89
CA GLU A 217 -14.91 -32.60 -7.82
C GLU A 217 -14.89 -31.88 -9.18
N GLN A 218 -14.72 -30.58 -9.23
CA GLN A 218 -14.62 -29.81 -10.49
C GLN A 218 -13.31 -30.13 -11.24
N LEU A 219 -12.21 -30.31 -10.49
CA LEU A 219 -10.90 -30.63 -11.06
C LEU A 219 -10.88 -32.07 -11.58
N GLU A 220 -11.50 -33.01 -10.84
CA GLU A 220 -11.63 -34.42 -11.24
C GLU A 220 -12.56 -34.58 -12.45
N ALA A 221 -13.69 -33.89 -12.48
CA ALA A 221 -14.59 -33.89 -13.64
C ALA A 221 -13.87 -33.41 -14.91
N ALA A 222 -13.13 -32.31 -14.82
CA ALA A 222 -12.35 -31.82 -15.94
C ALA A 222 -11.26 -32.80 -16.38
N GLU A 223 -10.67 -33.58 -15.44
CA GLU A 223 -9.71 -34.64 -15.76
C GLU A 223 -10.35 -35.80 -16.49
N LEU A 224 -11.55 -36.22 -16.08
CA LEU A 224 -12.35 -37.25 -16.77
C LEU A 224 -12.76 -36.82 -18.19
N ASP A 225 -12.98 -35.51 -18.42
CA ASP A 225 -13.21 -34.90 -19.73
C ASP A 225 -11.95 -34.84 -20.62
N GLY A 226 -10.80 -35.39 -20.15
CA GLY A 226 -9.56 -35.46 -20.91
C GLY A 226 -8.75 -34.18 -20.98
N THR A 227 -9.02 -33.18 -20.11
CA THR A 227 -8.25 -31.92 -20.09
C THR A 227 -6.84 -32.13 -19.54
N ASN A 228 -5.86 -31.46 -20.16
CA ASN A 228 -4.50 -31.41 -19.61
C ASN A 228 -4.40 -30.40 -18.45
N ALA A 229 -3.27 -30.40 -17.73
CA ALA A 229 -3.07 -29.56 -16.56
C ALA A 229 -3.21 -28.05 -16.85
N TRP A 230 -2.78 -27.58 -18.03
CA TRP A 230 -2.90 -26.18 -18.45
C TRP A 230 -4.36 -25.81 -18.75
N GLN A 231 -5.10 -26.69 -19.41
CA GLN A 231 -6.52 -26.49 -19.71
C GLN A 231 -7.34 -26.47 -18.40
N ARG A 232 -7.07 -27.37 -17.44
CA ARG A 232 -7.68 -27.33 -16.11
C ARG A 232 -7.37 -26.03 -15.36
N PHE A 233 -6.11 -25.57 -15.41
CA PHE A 233 -5.72 -24.32 -14.78
C PHE A 233 -6.50 -23.12 -15.36
N ILE A 234 -6.53 -22.96 -16.68
CA ILE A 234 -7.18 -21.81 -17.33
C ILE A 234 -8.71 -21.89 -17.26
N ASN A 235 -9.30 -23.07 -17.43
CA ASN A 235 -10.76 -23.22 -17.59
C ASN A 235 -11.50 -23.53 -16.29
N VAL A 236 -10.79 -24.03 -15.24
CA VAL A 236 -11.41 -24.37 -13.96
C VAL A 236 -10.79 -23.54 -12.83
N THR A 237 -9.47 -23.61 -12.63
CA THR A 237 -8.82 -22.97 -11.49
C THR A 237 -8.90 -21.45 -11.57
N VAL A 238 -8.49 -20.82 -12.68
CA VAL A 238 -8.49 -19.36 -12.84
C VAL A 238 -9.90 -18.76 -12.73
N PRO A 239 -10.94 -19.29 -13.38
CA PRO A 239 -12.32 -18.87 -13.16
C PRO A 239 -12.78 -19.05 -11.70
N GLY A 240 -12.43 -20.18 -11.07
CA GLY A 240 -12.79 -20.47 -9.68
C GLY A 240 -12.19 -19.48 -8.67
N ILE A 241 -10.97 -18.97 -8.93
CA ILE A 241 -10.30 -17.99 -8.06
C ILE A 241 -10.44 -16.54 -8.54
N ARG A 242 -11.25 -16.26 -9.57
CA ARG A 242 -11.37 -14.93 -10.17
C ARG A 242 -11.65 -13.83 -9.14
N GLY A 243 -12.49 -14.11 -8.16
CA GLY A 243 -12.78 -13.17 -7.09
C GLY A 243 -11.55 -12.84 -6.25
N SER A 244 -10.77 -13.84 -5.89
CA SER A 244 -9.53 -13.65 -5.13
C SER A 244 -8.46 -12.92 -5.95
N LEU A 245 -8.38 -13.16 -7.27
CA LEU A 245 -7.51 -12.41 -8.17
C LEU A 245 -7.84 -10.92 -8.17
N VAL A 246 -9.13 -10.58 -8.27
CA VAL A 246 -9.58 -9.18 -8.21
C VAL A 246 -9.24 -8.55 -6.87
N VAL A 247 -9.47 -9.25 -5.76
CA VAL A 247 -9.13 -8.75 -4.42
C VAL A 247 -7.63 -8.49 -4.28
N VAL A 248 -6.79 -9.41 -4.74
CA VAL A 248 -5.32 -9.25 -4.70
C VAL A 248 -4.89 -8.06 -5.55
N LEU A 249 -5.33 -8.00 -6.82
CA LEU A 249 -5.00 -6.89 -7.73
C LEU A 249 -5.41 -5.54 -7.15
N THR A 250 -6.65 -5.41 -6.66
CA THR A 250 -7.14 -4.13 -6.14
C THR A 250 -6.45 -3.74 -4.83
N THR A 251 -6.16 -4.70 -3.94
CA THR A 251 -5.45 -4.43 -2.69
C THR A 251 -4.03 -3.92 -2.96
N ILE A 252 -3.30 -4.59 -3.87
CA ILE A 252 -1.95 -4.16 -4.26
C ILE A 252 -2.00 -2.80 -4.99
N SER A 253 -3.01 -2.56 -5.85
CA SER A 253 -3.18 -1.27 -6.54
C SER A 253 -3.39 -0.12 -5.56
N ILE A 254 -4.23 -0.30 -4.54
CA ILE A 254 -4.45 0.71 -3.49
C ILE A 254 -3.16 0.97 -2.69
N ALA A 255 -2.41 -0.09 -2.34
CA ALA A 255 -1.12 0.05 -1.66
C ALA A 255 -0.10 0.79 -2.54
N THR A 256 -0.08 0.50 -3.84
CA THR A 256 0.83 1.10 -4.82
C THR A 256 0.52 2.58 -5.07
N LEU A 257 -0.75 2.97 -5.16
CA LEU A 257 -1.14 4.38 -5.30
C LEU A 257 -0.64 5.24 -4.14
N LYS A 258 -0.55 4.67 -2.95
CA LYS A 258 -0.07 5.35 -1.73
C LYS A 258 1.42 5.14 -1.48
N VAL A 259 2.19 4.60 -2.45
CA VAL A 259 3.61 4.38 -2.27
C VAL A 259 4.34 5.70 -2.03
N PHE A 260 4.98 5.80 -0.89
CA PHE A 260 5.76 6.95 -0.44
C PHE A 260 7.13 6.51 0.07
N ASP A 261 7.14 5.58 1.02
CA ASP A 261 8.31 5.22 1.80
C ASP A 261 9.49 4.73 0.95
N ILE A 262 9.24 3.86 -0.04
CA ILE A 262 10.27 3.32 -0.93
C ILE A 262 10.91 4.46 -1.73
N VAL A 263 10.09 5.31 -2.40
CA VAL A 263 10.58 6.43 -3.18
C VAL A 263 11.32 7.43 -2.29
N ARG A 264 10.74 7.75 -1.13
CA ARG A 264 11.32 8.70 -0.18
C ARG A 264 12.66 8.24 0.38
N THR A 265 12.78 6.96 0.73
CA THR A 265 13.98 6.38 1.33
C THR A 265 15.11 6.20 0.31
N MET A 266 14.79 5.77 -0.91
CA MET A 266 15.80 5.41 -1.91
C MET A 266 16.34 6.60 -2.68
N THR A 267 15.46 7.50 -3.15
CA THR A 267 15.83 8.62 -4.03
C THR A 267 15.33 9.98 -3.55
N ALA A 268 14.45 10.01 -2.56
CA ALA A 268 13.70 11.20 -2.13
C ALA A 268 12.88 11.84 -3.27
N GLY A 269 12.60 11.11 -4.35
CA GLY A 269 11.94 11.60 -5.55
C GLY A 269 12.86 12.26 -6.56
N ASN A 270 14.18 12.33 -6.29
CA ASN A 270 15.16 12.88 -7.22
C ASN A 270 15.30 11.98 -8.47
N PHE A 271 16.00 12.47 -9.48
CA PHE A 271 16.27 11.75 -10.74
C PHE A 271 14.98 11.27 -11.44
N ASN A 272 13.94 12.10 -11.41
CA ASN A 272 12.64 11.83 -12.03
C ASN A 272 11.88 10.61 -11.48
N THR A 273 12.16 10.18 -10.24
CA THR A 273 11.51 9.01 -9.62
C THR A 273 10.29 9.35 -8.78
N SER A 274 9.94 10.66 -8.63
CA SER A 274 8.82 11.07 -7.78
C SER A 274 7.49 10.45 -8.24
N VAL A 275 6.64 10.16 -7.26
CA VAL A 275 5.25 9.70 -7.41
C VAL A 275 4.32 10.66 -6.68
N ILE A 276 3.00 10.61 -6.93
CA ILE A 276 2.03 11.58 -6.38
C ILE A 276 2.17 11.72 -4.86
N ALA A 277 2.27 10.63 -4.11
CA ALA A 277 2.38 10.67 -2.65
C ALA A 277 3.68 11.35 -2.16
N ASN A 278 4.81 11.14 -2.87
CA ASN A 278 6.07 11.82 -2.54
C ASN A 278 6.05 13.29 -2.92
N GLU A 279 5.49 13.64 -4.08
CA GLU A 279 5.38 15.03 -4.53
C GLU A 279 4.41 15.82 -3.65
N MET A 280 3.28 15.26 -3.28
CA MET A 280 2.35 15.82 -2.30
C MET A 280 3.08 16.24 -1.02
N TYR A 281 3.90 15.35 -0.47
CA TYR A 281 4.71 15.64 0.72
C TYR A 281 5.74 16.77 0.45
N THR A 282 6.41 16.72 -0.70
CA THR A 282 7.43 17.70 -1.08
C THR A 282 6.80 19.09 -1.24
N GLN A 283 5.68 19.22 -1.91
CA GLN A 283 4.99 20.50 -2.09
C GLN A 283 4.43 21.04 -0.77
N ALA A 284 3.71 20.20 0.01
CA ALA A 284 3.06 20.65 1.23
C ALA A 284 4.06 21.03 2.35
N PHE A 285 5.13 20.23 2.53
CA PHE A 285 5.99 20.34 3.73
C PHE A 285 7.42 20.84 3.46
N ARG A 286 7.90 20.80 2.22
CA ARG A 286 9.25 21.28 1.88
C ARG A 286 9.24 22.56 1.07
N ALA A 287 8.33 22.65 0.10
CA ALA A 287 8.18 23.86 -0.72
C ALA A 287 7.23 24.90 -0.08
N SER A 288 6.52 24.51 1.00
CA SER A 288 5.48 25.34 1.65
C SER A 288 4.30 25.70 0.73
N GLU A 289 4.12 24.93 -0.35
CA GLU A 289 3.03 25.07 -1.33
C GLU A 289 1.87 24.14 -0.95
N VAL A 290 1.17 24.52 0.15
CA VAL A 290 0.11 23.67 0.73
C VAL A 290 -1.02 23.43 -0.26
N GLY A 291 -1.40 24.42 -1.08
CA GLY A 291 -2.43 24.28 -2.10
C GLY A 291 -2.09 23.22 -3.15
N ARG A 292 -0.85 23.21 -3.69
CA ARG A 292 -0.36 22.21 -4.64
C ARG A 292 -0.31 20.80 -4.03
N GLY A 293 0.22 20.71 -2.79
CA GLY A 293 0.21 19.46 -2.05
C GLY A 293 -1.20 18.90 -1.84
N SER A 294 -2.16 19.77 -1.52
CA SER A 294 -3.57 19.44 -1.33
C SER A 294 -4.24 19.02 -2.64
N ALA A 295 -3.92 19.67 -3.77
CA ALA A 295 -4.42 19.27 -5.09
C ALA A 295 -3.96 17.85 -5.47
N LEU A 296 -2.67 17.55 -5.26
CA LEU A 296 -2.12 16.20 -5.46
C LEU A 296 -2.79 15.16 -4.54
N ALA A 297 -3.06 15.51 -3.27
CA ALA A 297 -3.78 14.64 -2.33
C ALA A 297 -5.20 14.34 -2.82
N LEU A 298 -5.91 15.36 -3.31
CA LEU A 298 -7.28 15.21 -3.84
C LEU A 298 -7.28 14.35 -5.12
N ILE A 299 -6.32 14.55 -6.02
CA ILE A 299 -6.16 13.72 -7.22
C ILE A 299 -5.90 12.26 -6.83
N LEU A 300 -5.00 12.02 -5.88
CA LEU A 300 -4.72 10.67 -5.39
C LEU A 300 -5.98 10.02 -4.79
N PHE A 301 -6.74 10.75 -3.99
CA PHE A 301 -8.00 10.28 -3.42
C PHE A 301 -9.01 9.90 -4.51
N LEU A 302 -9.16 10.75 -5.54
CA LEU A 302 -10.05 10.48 -6.67
C LEU A 302 -9.60 9.27 -7.50
N LEU A 303 -8.30 8.99 -7.60
CA LEU A 303 -7.76 7.80 -8.27
C LEU A 303 -8.03 6.51 -7.47
N VAL A 304 -8.05 6.59 -6.15
CA VAL A 304 -8.32 5.42 -5.28
C VAL A 304 -9.80 5.05 -5.29
N LEU A 305 -10.71 6.02 -5.34
CA LEU A 305 -12.16 5.80 -5.23
C LEU A 305 -12.72 4.75 -6.21
N PRO A 306 -12.45 4.80 -7.52
CA PRO A 306 -12.96 3.81 -8.48
C PRO A 306 -12.51 2.39 -8.14
N ILE A 307 -11.25 2.23 -7.68
CA ILE A 307 -10.69 0.92 -7.32
C ILE A 307 -11.42 0.36 -6.08
N VAL A 308 -11.66 1.21 -5.07
CA VAL A 308 -12.39 0.81 -3.86
C VAL A 308 -13.83 0.44 -4.18
N VAL A 309 -14.54 1.26 -4.98
CA VAL A 309 -15.92 0.99 -5.39
C VAL A 309 -16.01 -0.31 -6.18
N TYR A 310 -15.08 -0.54 -7.11
CA TYR A 310 -15.01 -1.79 -7.86
C TYR A 310 -14.80 -3.00 -6.95
N ASN A 311 -13.86 -2.92 -6.01
CA ASN A 311 -13.58 -3.97 -5.04
C ASN A 311 -14.80 -4.31 -4.19
N VAL A 312 -15.48 -3.29 -3.64
CA VAL A 312 -16.70 -3.47 -2.83
C VAL A 312 -17.81 -4.16 -3.65
N ASN A 313 -17.99 -3.76 -4.91
CA ASN A 313 -19.00 -4.35 -5.78
C ASN A 313 -18.70 -5.83 -6.10
N VAL A 314 -17.43 -6.18 -6.33
CA VAL A 314 -17.02 -7.58 -6.54
C VAL A 314 -17.28 -8.42 -5.30
N LEU A 315 -16.91 -7.91 -4.11
CA LEU A 315 -17.15 -8.62 -2.84
C LEU A 315 -18.65 -8.80 -2.54
N ARG A 316 -19.50 -7.83 -2.85
CA ARG A 316 -20.97 -7.95 -2.69
C ARG A 316 -21.54 -9.06 -3.57
N LYS A 317 -21.18 -9.08 -4.86
CA LYS A 317 -21.64 -10.13 -5.79
C LYS A 317 -21.21 -11.53 -5.36
N GLN A 318 -20.04 -11.70 -4.74
CA GLN A 318 -19.60 -13.00 -4.23
C GLN A 318 -20.39 -13.48 -3.03
N ARG A 319 -20.94 -12.57 -2.19
CA ARG A 319 -21.80 -12.94 -1.05
C ARG A 319 -23.21 -13.35 -1.49
N GLU A 320 -23.70 -12.83 -2.60
CA GLU A 320 -25.02 -13.15 -3.14
C GLU A 320 -25.08 -14.52 -3.84
N ILE A 321 -23.93 -15.07 -4.23
CA ILE A 321 -23.80 -16.37 -4.94
C ILE A 321 -23.57 -17.54 -3.95
N ARG A 322 -23.26 -17.25 -2.69
CA ARG A 322 -23.15 -18.24 -1.60
C ARG A 322 -24.45 -18.33 -0.79
#